data_c1aeaf1f49868c52f960a832f95eeafb
#
_entry.id   c1aeaf1f49868c52f960a832f95eeafb
#
_cell.length_a   1.000
_cell.length_b   1.000
_cell.length_c   1.000
_cell.angle_alpha   90.00
_cell.angle_beta   90.00
_cell.angle_gamma   90.00
#
_symmetry.space_group_name_H-M   'P 1'
#
loop_
_entity.id
_entity.type
_entity.pdbx_description
1 polymer ?
#
loop_
_entity_poly.entity_id
_entity_poly.type
_entity_poly.pdbx_seq_one_letter_code
_entity_poly.pdbx_strand_id
1 'polypeptide(L)'
;EAMKINFLPKLILLFLFLFACEESAEQKSATWDVIQKTILEPNCASCHVAGSAIERQSGLNLSDDNAYQSMVGVLPKNESARKDGLYIVSTEKGMKGLAQSFLWEKINAYDQEHFLADHPEYGQLMPPGGNFLTDGELQFIRSWLESGAPETGVVSNESLLQNTNTYTPRPFSKLDPPLEGMQLHLGPFEVQPNFEREFFQYTNLKNIDDLYVNRIEIEMRSGSHHFLLYTFDNETPNEVIPSYDQPRDLRDSRGVLNLPTLYSMQFHNFFGGTQWPRLDYRLPDGVALKIPKNFGLDQNSHYVNRTDSIMIGEVYTNLHTIPKSSVSHVA
;
A
#
# COMPACT_ATOMS: atom_id res chain seq x y z
N GLU A 1 6.41 110.22 -4.45
CA GLU A 1 5.97 109.12 -3.53
C GLU A 1 5.93 107.78 -4.25
N ALA A 2 6.86 106.91 -3.92
CA ALA A 2 7.06 105.63 -4.61
C ALA A 2 6.53 104.48 -3.71
N MET A 3 5.55 103.78 -4.26
CA MET A 3 4.91 102.66 -3.63
C MET A 3 5.82 101.38 -3.87
N LYS A 4 6.40 100.87 -2.79
CA LYS A 4 7.14 99.63 -2.81
C LYS A 4 6.20 98.43 -2.79
N ILE A 5 6.22 97.65 -3.86
CA ILE A 5 5.58 96.33 -3.95
C ILE A 5 6.53 95.25 -3.48
N ASN A 6 6.24 94.57 -2.35
CA ASN A 6 6.96 93.46 -1.86
C ASN A 6 6.47 92.17 -2.56
N PHE A 7 7.39 91.54 -3.34
CA PHE A 7 7.16 90.17 -3.87
C PHE A 7 7.59 89.17 -2.84
N LEU A 8 6.67 88.39 -2.36
CA LEU A 8 6.92 87.23 -1.53
C LEU A 8 7.02 85.97 -2.45
N PRO A 9 8.10 85.19 -2.47
CA PRO A 9 8.16 83.99 -3.27
C PRO A 9 7.33 82.83 -2.61
N LYS A 10 6.34 82.34 -3.37
CA LYS A 10 5.60 81.10 -2.99
C LYS A 10 6.50 79.95 -3.13
N LEU A 11 6.92 79.36 -1.98
CA LEU A 11 7.61 78.09 -1.88
C LEU A 11 6.59 76.95 -2.19
N ILE A 12 6.66 76.39 -3.39
CA ILE A 12 5.90 75.20 -3.79
C ILE A 12 6.60 73.99 -3.17
N LEU A 13 6.01 73.44 -2.08
CA LEU A 13 6.44 72.20 -1.46
C LEU A 13 5.92 71.05 -2.32
N LEU A 14 6.76 70.45 -3.16
CA LEU A 14 6.49 69.28 -3.97
C LEU A 14 6.54 68.05 -3.06
N PHE A 15 5.40 67.54 -2.57
CA PHE A 15 5.28 66.26 -1.88
C PHE A 15 5.48 65.14 -2.90
N LEU A 16 6.65 64.58 -2.97
CA LEU A 16 6.90 63.29 -3.62
C LEU A 16 6.30 62.18 -2.74
N PHE A 17 5.10 61.71 -3.10
CA PHE A 17 4.60 60.44 -2.61
C PHE A 17 5.43 59.32 -3.22
N LEU A 18 6.44 58.82 -2.45
CA LEU A 18 7.03 57.52 -2.69
C LEU A 18 5.98 56.47 -2.40
N PHE A 19 5.30 55.98 -3.45
CA PHE A 19 4.60 54.70 -3.37
C PHE A 19 5.69 53.64 -3.24
N ALA A 20 6.01 53.23 -2.00
CA ALA A 20 6.66 51.98 -1.75
C ALA A 20 5.65 50.91 -2.18
N CYS A 21 5.87 50.25 -3.33
CA CYS A 21 5.33 48.93 -3.55
C CYS A 21 5.92 48.03 -2.46
N GLU A 22 5.20 47.80 -1.37
CA GLU A 22 5.41 46.61 -0.57
C GLU A 22 5.10 45.42 -1.51
N GLU A 23 6.12 44.81 -2.05
CA GLU A 23 6.00 43.47 -2.55
C GLU A 23 5.50 42.65 -1.36
N SER A 24 4.21 42.29 -1.39
CA SER A 24 3.66 41.35 -0.44
C SER A 24 4.47 40.04 -0.61
N ALA A 25 5.37 39.77 0.32
CA ALA A 25 6.05 38.50 0.38
C ALA A 25 4.94 37.43 0.38
N GLU A 26 4.86 36.66 -0.69
CA GLU A 26 3.93 35.55 -0.82
C GLU A 26 4.13 34.66 0.40
N GLN A 27 3.15 34.65 1.31
CA GLN A 27 3.27 33.91 2.55
C GLN A 27 3.24 32.43 2.20
N LYS A 28 4.42 31.80 2.17
CA LYS A 28 4.54 30.37 1.87
C LYS A 28 3.71 29.56 2.87
N SER A 29 2.94 28.62 2.36
CA SER A 29 2.20 27.65 3.18
C SER A 29 3.15 26.88 4.09
N ALA A 30 2.69 26.49 5.27
CA ALA A 30 3.47 25.60 6.12
C ALA A 30 3.74 24.27 5.39
N THR A 31 4.87 23.63 5.65
CA THR A 31 5.17 22.33 5.03
C THR A 31 4.09 21.30 5.30
N TRP A 32 3.51 21.32 6.52
CA TRP A 32 2.40 20.43 6.86
C TRP A 32 1.16 20.69 5.98
N ASP A 33 0.76 21.93 5.74
CA ASP A 33 -0.38 22.25 4.89
C ASP A 33 -0.21 21.70 3.47
N VAL A 34 1.02 21.77 2.94
CA VAL A 34 1.34 21.19 1.63
C VAL A 34 1.23 19.67 1.69
N ILE A 35 1.82 19.00 2.70
CA ILE A 35 1.73 17.53 2.86
C ILE A 35 0.27 17.11 2.92
N GLN A 36 -0.53 17.75 3.76
CA GLN A 36 -1.93 17.41 3.95
C GLN A 36 -2.72 17.51 2.64
N LYS A 37 -2.66 18.67 1.97
CA LYS A 37 -3.49 18.95 0.79
C LYS A 37 -3.02 18.29 -0.49
N THR A 38 -1.72 18.18 -0.68
CA THR A 38 -1.18 17.71 -1.97
C THR A 38 -0.74 16.26 -1.95
N ILE A 39 -0.49 15.67 -0.78
CA ILE A 39 -0.01 14.29 -0.66
C ILE A 39 -1.02 13.40 0.06
N LEU A 40 -1.41 13.73 1.31
CA LEU A 40 -2.27 12.84 2.10
C LEU A 40 -3.71 12.79 1.59
N GLU A 41 -4.29 13.94 1.25
CA GLU A 41 -5.67 14.01 0.79
C GLU A 41 -5.90 13.18 -0.49
N PRO A 42 -5.13 13.34 -1.58
CA PRO A 42 -5.34 12.57 -2.80
C PRO A 42 -4.94 11.10 -2.69
N ASN A 43 -3.91 10.76 -1.90
CA ASN A 43 -3.34 9.42 -1.89
C ASN A 43 -3.82 8.53 -0.72
N CYS A 44 -4.28 9.11 0.39
CA CYS A 44 -4.48 8.38 1.64
C CYS A 44 -5.87 8.57 2.26
N ALA A 45 -6.42 9.81 2.22
CA ALA A 45 -7.61 10.17 2.97
C ALA A 45 -8.86 9.40 2.51
N SER A 46 -8.94 8.96 1.25
CA SER A 46 -10.09 8.17 0.76
C SER A 46 -10.32 6.87 1.55
N CYS A 47 -9.26 6.28 2.11
CA CYS A 47 -9.33 5.07 2.93
C CYS A 47 -9.25 5.39 4.43
N HIS A 48 -8.39 6.35 4.82
CA HIS A 48 -8.14 6.74 6.20
C HIS A 48 -9.03 7.93 6.62
N VAL A 49 -10.33 7.73 6.60
CA VAL A 49 -11.35 8.72 6.99
C VAL A 49 -12.16 8.22 8.18
N ALA A 50 -12.66 9.14 8.98
CA ALA A 50 -13.45 8.84 10.18
C ALA A 50 -14.58 7.84 9.91
N GLY A 51 -14.69 6.81 10.74
CA GLY A 51 -15.72 5.77 10.65
C GLY A 51 -15.44 4.68 9.61
N SER A 52 -14.35 4.75 8.84
CA SER A 52 -13.96 3.68 7.91
C SER A 52 -13.45 2.43 8.67
N ALA A 53 -13.47 1.27 8.00
CA ALA A 53 -12.86 0.06 8.55
C ALA A 53 -11.34 0.22 8.73
N ILE A 54 -10.71 0.90 7.79
CA ILE A 54 -9.27 1.17 7.80
C ILE A 54 -8.88 2.10 8.95
N GLU A 55 -9.67 3.16 9.23
CA GLU A 55 -9.45 4.02 10.40
C GLU A 55 -9.56 3.21 11.71
N ARG A 56 -10.58 2.36 11.85
CA ARG A 56 -10.72 1.49 13.03
C ARG A 56 -9.54 0.54 13.20
N GLN A 57 -8.98 0.01 12.11
CA GLN A 57 -7.84 -0.90 12.12
C GLN A 57 -6.52 -0.17 12.41
N SER A 58 -6.26 0.92 11.72
CA SER A 58 -4.98 1.66 11.81
C SER A 58 -4.92 2.70 12.93
N GLY A 59 -6.06 3.23 13.34
CA GLY A 59 -6.18 4.39 14.23
C GLY A 59 -5.91 5.73 13.52
N LEU A 60 -5.77 5.71 12.19
CA LEU A 60 -5.34 6.86 11.41
C LEU A 60 -6.55 7.51 10.73
N ASN A 61 -6.84 8.75 11.12
CA ASN A 61 -7.84 9.61 10.50
C ASN A 61 -7.14 10.78 9.80
N LEU A 62 -7.14 10.77 8.48
CA LEU A 62 -6.47 11.78 7.64
C LEU A 62 -7.44 12.82 7.06
N SER A 63 -8.64 12.95 7.62
CA SER A 63 -9.49 14.09 7.31
C SER A 63 -8.88 15.39 7.85
N ASP A 64 -9.16 16.52 7.16
CA ASP A 64 -8.48 17.82 7.31
C ASP A 64 -8.21 18.25 8.75
N ASP A 65 -9.21 18.21 9.62
CA ASP A 65 -9.11 18.74 10.98
C ASP A 65 -8.39 17.80 11.97
N ASN A 66 -8.09 16.56 11.57
CA ASN A 66 -7.60 15.54 12.50
C ASN A 66 -6.30 14.88 12.06
N ALA A 67 -5.85 15.12 10.83
CA ALA A 67 -4.72 14.39 10.26
C ALA A 67 -3.44 14.55 11.10
N TYR A 68 -3.06 15.77 11.45
CA TYR A 68 -1.85 16.03 12.22
C TYR A 68 -1.89 15.34 13.60
N GLN A 69 -2.97 15.56 14.35
CA GLN A 69 -3.15 15.04 15.71
C GLN A 69 -3.28 13.50 15.74
N SER A 70 -3.75 12.89 14.64
CA SER A 70 -3.85 11.43 14.55
C SER A 70 -2.51 10.75 14.21
N MET A 71 -1.50 11.52 13.79
CA MET A 71 -0.22 10.99 13.32
C MET A 71 0.96 11.37 14.22
N VAL A 72 1.13 12.66 14.53
CA VAL A 72 2.37 13.17 15.12
C VAL A 72 2.42 12.90 16.62
N GLY A 73 3.47 12.20 17.06
CA GLY A 73 3.65 11.80 18.46
C GLY A 73 2.71 10.66 18.89
N VAL A 74 1.97 10.03 17.96
CA VAL A 74 0.99 8.98 18.26
C VAL A 74 1.61 7.59 18.06
N LEU A 75 1.36 6.66 18.98
CA LEU A 75 1.80 5.27 18.84
C LEU A 75 0.91 4.52 17.84
N PRO A 76 1.48 3.68 16.97
CA PRO A 76 0.72 2.90 16.02
C PRO A 76 -0.15 1.83 16.73
N LYS A 77 -1.29 1.48 16.13
CA LYS A 77 -2.08 0.31 16.55
C LYS A 77 -1.40 -1.01 16.19
N ASN A 78 -0.52 -1.02 15.18
CA ASN A 78 0.30 -2.17 14.86
C ASN A 78 1.20 -2.50 16.07
N GLU A 79 1.02 -3.70 16.66
CA GLU A 79 1.70 -4.09 17.89
C GLU A 79 3.20 -4.28 17.70
N SER A 80 3.62 -4.79 16.55
CA SER A 80 5.04 -5.01 16.25
C SER A 80 5.76 -3.68 16.10
N ALA A 81 5.23 -2.76 15.28
CA ALA A 81 5.79 -1.42 15.14
C ALA A 81 5.89 -0.67 16.48
N ARG A 82 4.89 -0.85 17.37
CA ARG A 82 4.90 -0.27 18.71
C ARG A 82 5.94 -0.91 19.62
N LYS A 83 6.13 -2.24 19.55
CA LYS A 83 7.19 -2.95 20.31
C LYS A 83 8.59 -2.53 19.88
N ASP A 84 8.75 -2.21 18.58
CA ASP A 84 10.01 -1.73 18.02
C ASP A 84 10.27 -0.23 18.33
N GLY A 85 9.36 0.41 19.06
CA GLY A 85 9.50 1.79 19.54
C GLY A 85 9.14 2.85 18.50
N LEU A 86 8.37 2.49 17.48
CA LEU A 86 7.94 3.44 16.46
C LEU A 86 6.73 4.26 16.92
N TYR A 87 6.67 5.50 16.42
CA TYR A 87 5.48 6.35 16.39
C TYR A 87 4.88 6.33 15.00
N ILE A 88 3.62 6.68 14.82
CA ILE A 88 3.08 6.89 13.47
C ILE A 88 3.95 7.94 12.76
N VAL A 89 4.19 9.07 13.42
CA VAL A 89 5.19 10.08 13.04
C VAL A 89 5.94 10.50 14.30
N SER A 90 7.26 10.35 14.30
CA SER A 90 8.12 10.75 15.40
C SER A 90 8.33 12.27 15.41
N THR A 91 8.46 12.86 16.62
CA THR A 91 8.84 14.27 16.82
C THR A 91 10.33 14.48 17.00
N GLU A 92 11.13 13.41 16.96
CA GLU A 92 12.57 13.47 17.00
C GLU A 92 13.11 14.09 15.67
N LYS A 93 14.33 14.63 15.72
CA LYS A 93 14.95 15.26 14.54
C LYS A 93 16.02 14.38 13.90
N GLY A 94 16.33 14.68 12.63
CA GLY A 94 17.33 13.99 11.84
C GLY A 94 16.96 12.55 11.53
N MET A 95 17.97 11.73 11.27
CA MET A 95 17.79 10.30 10.94
C MET A 95 17.06 9.52 12.01
N LYS A 96 17.15 9.93 13.28
CA LYS A 96 16.41 9.29 14.36
C LYS A 96 14.90 9.49 14.20
N GLY A 97 14.46 10.71 13.87
CA GLY A 97 13.04 11.01 13.61
C GLY A 97 12.51 10.23 12.42
N LEU A 98 13.28 10.14 11.35
CA LEU A 98 12.94 9.36 10.17
C LEU A 98 12.80 7.87 10.51
N ALA A 99 13.81 7.27 11.14
CA ALA A 99 13.84 5.84 11.49
C ALA A 99 12.79 5.43 12.54
N GLN A 100 12.31 6.37 13.36
CA GLN A 100 11.25 6.12 14.33
C GLN A 100 9.85 6.45 13.81
N SER A 101 9.71 6.84 12.55
CA SER A 101 8.42 7.16 11.94
C SER A 101 7.88 5.97 11.14
N PHE A 102 6.86 5.30 11.67
CA PHE A 102 6.18 4.19 11.01
C PHE A 102 5.58 4.60 9.65
N LEU A 103 5.19 5.88 9.51
CA LEU A 103 4.78 6.42 8.22
C LEU A 103 5.85 6.20 7.16
N TRP A 104 7.13 6.45 7.47
CA TRP A 104 8.22 6.28 6.53
C TRP A 104 8.35 4.83 6.06
N GLU A 105 8.29 3.88 6.99
CA GLU A 105 8.28 2.45 6.67
C GLU A 105 7.12 2.07 5.76
N LYS A 106 5.97 2.73 5.92
CA LYS A 106 4.75 2.42 5.15
C LYS A 106 4.75 3.01 3.73
N ILE A 107 5.47 4.10 3.47
CA ILE A 107 5.41 4.80 2.17
C ILE A 107 6.69 4.67 1.34
N ASN A 108 7.82 4.27 1.93
CA ASN A 108 9.11 4.17 1.25
C ASN A 108 9.18 2.92 0.35
N ALA A 109 8.64 3.02 -0.85
CA ALA A 109 8.62 1.92 -1.80
C ALA A 109 10.02 1.43 -2.23
N TYR A 110 11.06 2.24 -2.09
CA TYR A 110 12.43 1.87 -2.41
C TYR A 110 13.06 0.90 -1.41
N ASP A 111 12.52 0.81 -0.20
CA ASP A 111 13.02 -0.06 0.86
C ASP A 111 12.19 -1.35 1.02
N GLN A 112 11.56 -1.79 -0.06
CA GLN A 112 10.67 -2.96 -0.02
C GLN A 112 11.36 -4.23 0.44
N GLU A 113 12.58 -4.50 0.01
CA GLU A 113 13.29 -5.74 0.36
C GLU A 113 13.58 -5.80 1.86
N HIS A 114 14.05 -4.70 2.46
CA HIS A 114 14.24 -4.58 3.91
C HIS A 114 12.91 -4.74 4.65
N PHE A 115 11.91 -3.95 4.27
CA PHE A 115 10.60 -3.97 4.88
C PHE A 115 9.96 -5.37 4.87
N LEU A 116 10.08 -6.09 3.75
CA LEU A 116 9.53 -7.44 3.57
C LEU A 116 10.27 -8.50 4.35
N ALA A 117 11.60 -8.42 4.38
CA ALA A 117 12.45 -9.43 5.00
C ALA A 117 12.44 -9.29 6.53
N ASP A 118 12.49 -8.06 7.03
CA ASP A 118 12.73 -7.80 8.45
C ASP A 118 11.44 -7.54 9.23
N HIS A 119 10.40 -7.00 8.59
CA HIS A 119 9.17 -6.56 9.25
C HIS A 119 7.88 -6.98 8.52
N PRO A 120 7.68 -8.27 8.20
CA PRO A 120 6.46 -8.72 7.50
C PRO A 120 5.18 -8.42 8.27
N GLU A 121 5.27 -8.32 9.60
CA GLU A 121 4.15 -7.99 10.51
C GLU A 121 3.71 -6.53 10.48
N TYR A 122 4.48 -5.63 9.84
CA TYR A 122 4.07 -4.23 9.65
C TYR A 122 2.95 -4.09 8.62
N GLY A 123 2.67 -5.15 7.86
CA GLY A 123 1.68 -5.15 6.79
C GLY A 123 2.19 -4.46 5.52
N GLN A 124 1.35 -4.28 4.53
CA GLN A 124 1.75 -3.81 3.21
C GLN A 124 2.14 -2.34 3.15
N LEU A 125 2.87 -1.97 2.10
CA LEU A 125 3.17 -0.58 1.76
C LEU A 125 1.89 0.21 1.43
N MET A 126 1.99 1.52 1.62
CA MET A 126 0.93 2.48 1.33
C MET A 126 1.37 3.50 0.27
N PRO A 127 0.47 3.94 -0.60
CA PRO A 127 -0.88 3.43 -0.85
C PRO A 127 -0.87 2.00 -1.39
N PRO A 128 -1.90 1.19 -1.10
CA PRO A 128 -1.99 -0.16 -1.62
C PRO A 128 -2.19 -0.16 -3.14
N GLY A 129 -1.87 -1.29 -3.81
CA GLY A 129 -2.10 -1.45 -5.24
C GLY A 129 -0.99 -0.91 -6.14
N GLY A 130 0.17 -0.55 -5.60
CA GLY A 130 1.34 -0.13 -6.38
C GLY A 130 1.31 1.32 -6.88
N ASN A 131 0.38 2.14 -6.41
CA ASN A 131 0.34 3.59 -6.66
C ASN A 131 1.26 4.31 -5.66
N PHE A 132 2.56 4.10 -5.80
CA PHE A 132 3.54 4.66 -4.89
C PHE A 132 3.62 6.18 -5.01
N LEU A 133 3.99 6.82 -3.91
CA LEU A 133 4.28 8.25 -3.92
C LEU A 133 5.43 8.55 -4.88
N THR A 134 5.40 9.74 -5.46
CA THR A 134 6.50 10.23 -6.30
C THR A 134 7.78 10.44 -5.48
N ASP A 135 8.92 10.41 -6.15
CA ASP A 135 10.21 10.73 -5.51
C ASP A 135 10.18 12.10 -4.84
N GLY A 136 9.49 13.05 -5.48
CA GLY A 136 9.31 14.39 -4.94
C GLY A 136 8.50 14.40 -3.64
N GLU A 137 7.38 13.70 -3.61
CA GLU A 137 6.54 13.54 -2.42
C GLU A 137 7.29 12.83 -1.29
N LEU A 138 8.00 11.75 -1.59
CA LEU A 138 8.82 11.04 -0.62
C LEU A 138 9.92 11.94 -0.03
N GLN A 139 10.66 12.67 -0.85
CA GLN A 139 11.71 13.59 -0.38
C GLN A 139 11.12 14.77 0.42
N PHE A 140 9.95 15.25 0.04
CA PHE A 140 9.26 16.33 0.74
C PHE A 140 8.82 15.89 2.14
N ILE A 141 8.20 14.71 2.27
CA ILE A 141 7.83 14.09 3.56
C ILE A 141 9.08 13.79 4.38
N ARG A 142 10.11 13.21 3.77
CA ARG A 142 11.38 12.92 4.45
C ARG A 142 11.97 14.16 5.12
N SER A 143 12.07 15.27 4.39
CA SER A 143 12.58 16.53 4.93
C SER A 143 11.77 17.03 6.12
N TRP A 144 10.45 16.87 6.07
CA TRP A 144 9.54 17.19 7.17
C TRP A 144 9.76 16.30 8.39
N LEU A 145 9.87 14.97 8.21
CA LEU A 145 10.15 14.01 9.27
C LEU A 145 11.50 14.28 9.93
N GLU A 146 12.57 14.50 9.12
CA GLU A 146 13.89 14.84 9.63
C GLU A 146 13.93 16.18 10.40
N SER A 147 12.98 17.06 10.13
CA SER A 147 12.82 18.34 10.87
C SER A 147 12.05 18.19 12.19
N GLY A 148 11.57 16.97 12.53
CA GLY A 148 10.76 16.69 13.72
C GLY A 148 9.28 16.94 13.50
N ALA A 149 8.83 16.86 12.26
CA ALA A 149 7.44 16.93 11.83
C ALA A 149 6.65 18.14 12.37
N PRO A 150 7.14 19.38 12.26
CA PRO A 150 6.44 20.55 12.81
C PRO A 150 5.11 20.82 12.07
N GLU A 151 4.09 21.25 12.81
CA GLU A 151 2.78 21.65 12.25
C GLU A 151 2.87 22.99 11.51
N THR A 152 3.75 23.89 11.96
CA THR A 152 3.88 25.22 11.40
C THR A 152 5.27 25.49 10.84
N GLY A 153 5.37 26.43 9.91
CA GLY A 153 6.63 26.82 9.30
C GLY A 153 7.00 26.02 8.06
N VAL A 154 7.99 26.50 7.34
CA VAL A 154 8.49 25.92 6.09
C VAL A 154 9.82 25.21 6.38
N VAL A 155 9.82 23.89 6.34
CA VAL A 155 10.99 23.03 6.61
C VAL A 155 11.36 22.15 5.42
N SER A 156 10.55 22.14 4.36
CA SER A 156 10.82 21.41 3.11
C SER A 156 10.65 22.33 1.92
N ASN A 157 11.39 22.05 0.85
CA ASN A 157 11.36 22.84 -0.39
C ASN A 157 10.31 22.27 -1.35
N GLU A 158 9.28 23.05 -1.67
CA GLU A 158 8.22 22.66 -2.60
C GLU A 158 8.71 22.32 -4.02
N SER A 159 9.89 22.81 -4.43
CA SER A 159 10.46 22.42 -5.72
C SER A 159 10.73 20.92 -5.84
N LEU A 160 10.85 20.20 -4.73
CA LEU A 160 10.97 18.74 -4.71
C LEU A 160 9.77 18.07 -5.37
N LEU A 161 8.57 18.61 -5.18
CA LEU A 161 7.31 18.07 -5.72
C LEU A 161 7.25 18.09 -7.27
N GLN A 162 8.18 18.76 -7.92
CA GLN A 162 8.31 18.74 -9.38
C GLN A 162 8.90 17.42 -9.90
N ASN A 163 9.55 16.62 -9.05
CA ASN A 163 10.01 15.29 -9.43
C ASN A 163 8.87 14.28 -9.32
N THR A 164 8.25 14.00 -10.46
CA THR A 164 7.11 13.10 -10.60
C THR A 164 7.49 11.64 -10.91
N ASN A 165 8.79 11.30 -10.89
CA ASN A 165 9.21 9.91 -10.98
C ASN A 165 8.64 9.11 -9.80
N THR A 166 8.34 7.84 -10.04
CA THR A 166 7.87 6.92 -9.00
C THR A 166 8.75 5.67 -8.99
N TYR A 167 8.78 5.01 -7.84
CA TYR A 167 9.38 3.68 -7.77
C TYR A 167 8.74 2.76 -8.81
N THR A 168 9.58 2.10 -9.58
CA THR A 168 9.14 1.10 -10.54
C THR A 168 9.47 -0.29 -9.98
N PRO A 169 8.45 -1.09 -9.63
CA PRO A 169 8.67 -2.45 -9.19
C PRO A 169 9.47 -3.25 -10.20
N ARG A 170 10.22 -4.24 -9.73
CA ARG A 170 10.89 -5.18 -10.62
C ARG A 170 9.88 -5.75 -11.61
N PRO A 171 10.23 -5.85 -12.91
CA PRO A 171 9.32 -6.37 -13.91
C PRO A 171 8.81 -7.77 -13.52
N PHE A 172 7.52 -7.97 -13.68
CA PHE A 172 6.90 -9.29 -13.55
C PHE A 172 7.53 -10.26 -14.54
N SER A 173 7.90 -11.43 -14.07
CA SER A 173 8.39 -12.53 -14.90
C SER A 173 7.71 -13.83 -14.51
N LYS A 174 7.33 -14.62 -15.53
CA LYS A 174 6.83 -15.97 -15.31
C LYS A 174 7.85 -16.79 -14.51
N LEU A 175 7.38 -17.51 -13.50
CA LEU A 175 8.19 -18.50 -12.81
C LEU A 175 8.49 -19.69 -13.73
N ASP A 176 9.71 -20.22 -13.66
CA ASP A 176 10.02 -21.53 -14.27
C ASP A 176 9.28 -22.61 -13.48
N PRO A 177 8.62 -23.57 -14.16
CA PRO A 177 7.95 -24.66 -13.47
C PRO A 177 8.90 -25.45 -12.57
N PRO A 178 8.45 -25.95 -11.40
CA PRO A 178 9.29 -26.74 -10.51
C PRO A 178 9.66 -28.08 -11.15
N LEU A 179 10.85 -28.58 -10.83
CA LEU A 179 11.29 -29.92 -11.27
C LEU A 179 10.41 -31.03 -10.69
N GLU A 180 10.05 -30.88 -9.41
CA GLU A 180 9.16 -31.78 -8.68
C GLU A 180 8.01 -30.95 -8.11
N GLY A 181 6.78 -31.23 -8.56
CA GLY A 181 5.60 -30.48 -8.15
C GLY A 181 4.75 -29.99 -9.31
N MET A 182 4.13 -28.84 -9.14
CA MET A 182 3.27 -28.26 -10.17
C MET A 182 3.28 -26.75 -10.16
N GLN A 183 2.99 -26.15 -11.30
CA GLN A 183 2.77 -24.72 -11.46
C GLN A 183 1.28 -24.45 -11.68
N LEU A 184 0.76 -23.52 -10.90
CA LEU A 184 -0.55 -22.92 -11.14
C LEU A 184 -0.37 -21.57 -11.85
N HIS A 185 -1.34 -21.21 -12.67
CA HIS A 185 -1.37 -19.94 -13.36
C HIS A 185 -2.79 -19.36 -13.29
N LEU A 186 -2.92 -18.18 -12.70
CA LEU A 186 -4.16 -17.43 -12.62
C LEU A 186 -4.03 -16.16 -13.47
N GLY A 187 -4.87 -16.04 -14.48
CA GLY A 187 -4.89 -14.90 -15.39
C GLY A 187 -4.31 -15.18 -16.77
N PRO A 188 -3.98 -14.14 -17.58
CA PRO A 188 -4.20 -12.73 -17.25
C PRO A 188 -5.68 -12.36 -17.11
N PHE A 189 -6.00 -11.40 -16.27
CA PHE A 189 -7.34 -10.86 -16.09
C PHE A 189 -7.31 -9.33 -15.96
N GLU A 190 -8.41 -8.70 -16.37
CA GLU A 190 -8.53 -7.24 -16.30
C GLU A 190 -9.06 -6.77 -14.96
N VAL A 191 -8.49 -5.64 -14.48
CA VAL A 191 -9.01 -4.84 -13.38
C VAL A 191 -9.31 -3.45 -13.92
N GLN A 192 -10.58 -3.06 -13.88
CA GLN A 192 -11.05 -1.81 -14.46
C GLN A 192 -10.44 -0.58 -13.75
N PRO A 193 -10.39 0.58 -14.42
CA PRO A 193 -9.94 1.83 -13.81
C PRO A 193 -10.71 2.15 -12.53
N ASN A 194 -10.00 2.67 -11.51
CA ASN A 194 -10.58 3.06 -10.23
C ASN A 194 -11.44 1.98 -9.58
N PHE A 195 -11.05 0.72 -9.75
CA PHE A 195 -11.80 -0.45 -9.29
C PHE A 195 -10.93 -1.38 -8.45
N GLU A 196 -11.55 -1.98 -7.45
CA GLU A 196 -10.98 -3.01 -6.60
C GLU A 196 -11.65 -4.34 -6.95
N ARG A 197 -10.86 -5.31 -7.40
CA ARG A 197 -11.35 -6.62 -7.80
C ARG A 197 -10.75 -7.69 -6.92
N GLU A 198 -11.62 -8.37 -6.18
CA GLU A 198 -11.29 -9.58 -5.44
C GLU A 198 -12.16 -10.73 -5.94
N PHE A 199 -11.51 -11.84 -6.28
CA PHE A 199 -12.21 -13.02 -6.77
C PHE A 199 -11.49 -14.30 -6.36
N PHE A 200 -12.19 -15.41 -6.49
CA PHE A 200 -11.70 -16.75 -6.24
C PHE A 200 -11.80 -17.58 -7.52
N GLN A 201 -10.86 -18.50 -7.71
CA GLN A 201 -10.93 -19.51 -8.76
C GLN A 201 -10.44 -20.84 -8.22
N TYR A 202 -11.35 -21.81 -8.18
CA TYR A 202 -11.04 -23.16 -7.71
C TYR A 202 -10.41 -23.96 -8.85
N THR A 203 -9.12 -24.29 -8.72
CA THR A 203 -8.34 -24.95 -9.76
C THR A 203 -8.13 -26.42 -9.44
N ASN A 204 -8.46 -27.28 -10.43
CA ASN A 204 -8.24 -28.72 -10.33
C ASN A 204 -6.75 -29.05 -10.50
N LEU A 205 -6.13 -29.64 -9.50
CA LEU A 205 -4.73 -30.04 -9.54
C LEU A 205 -4.50 -31.33 -10.33
N LYS A 206 -5.54 -32.10 -10.63
CA LYS A 206 -5.50 -33.38 -11.34
C LYS A 206 -4.51 -34.38 -10.72
N ASN A 207 -4.25 -34.24 -9.43
CA ASN A 207 -3.34 -35.11 -8.67
C ASN A 207 -4.02 -36.44 -8.36
N ILE A 208 -3.42 -37.54 -8.82
CA ILE A 208 -3.95 -38.92 -8.61
C ILE A 208 -3.56 -39.46 -7.23
N ASP A 209 -2.56 -38.90 -6.62
CA ASP A 209 -2.04 -39.21 -5.28
C ASP A 209 -2.00 -37.98 -4.38
N ASP A 210 -1.84 -38.19 -3.07
CA ASP A 210 -1.59 -37.11 -2.13
C ASP A 210 -0.30 -36.35 -2.49
N LEU A 211 -0.32 -35.04 -2.47
CA LEU A 211 0.85 -34.19 -2.66
C LEU A 211 1.37 -33.69 -1.31
N TYR A 212 2.68 -33.60 -1.18
CA TYR A 212 3.35 -33.08 0.00
C TYR A 212 4.21 -31.88 -0.41
N VAL A 213 3.65 -30.69 -0.20
CA VAL A 213 4.26 -29.40 -0.60
C VAL A 213 5.17 -28.91 0.52
N ASN A 214 6.45 -28.71 0.24
CA ASN A 214 7.42 -28.20 1.21
C ASN A 214 7.98 -26.80 0.85
N ARG A 215 7.68 -26.27 -0.36
CA ARG A 215 8.04 -24.91 -0.76
C ARG A 215 6.97 -24.34 -1.69
N ILE A 216 6.65 -23.10 -1.48
CA ILE A 216 5.70 -22.34 -2.31
C ILE A 216 6.44 -21.12 -2.85
N GLU A 217 6.45 -20.94 -4.18
CA GLU A 217 6.86 -19.71 -4.83
C GLU A 217 5.66 -19.05 -5.47
N ILE A 218 5.54 -17.74 -5.31
CA ILE A 218 4.49 -16.93 -5.91
C ILE A 218 5.14 -15.74 -6.60
N GLU A 219 4.68 -15.42 -7.80
CA GLU A 219 5.03 -14.21 -8.54
C GLU A 219 3.74 -13.58 -9.04
N MET A 220 3.50 -12.32 -8.66
CA MET A 220 2.32 -11.54 -9.02
C MET A 220 2.70 -10.30 -9.81
N ARG A 221 1.85 -9.89 -10.74
CA ARG A 221 1.95 -8.55 -11.33
C ARG A 221 1.71 -7.47 -10.28
N SER A 222 2.33 -6.31 -10.50
CA SER A 222 2.11 -5.11 -9.69
C SER A 222 0.62 -4.75 -9.58
N GLY A 223 0.23 -4.14 -8.48
CA GLY A 223 -1.15 -3.78 -8.19
C GLY A 223 -1.92 -4.85 -7.40
N SER A 224 -1.30 -6.00 -7.13
CA SER A 224 -1.87 -6.99 -6.21
C SER A 224 -1.85 -6.48 -4.78
N HIS A 225 -2.97 -6.67 -4.09
CA HIS A 225 -3.10 -6.42 -2.66
C HIS A 225 -2.74 -7.67 -1.86
N HIS A 226 -3.20 -8.83 -2.32
CA HIS A 226 -2.79 -10.14 -1.82
C HIS A 226 -3.13 -11.23 -2.83
N PHE A 227 -2.49 -12.38 -2.63
CA PHE A 227 -2.85 -13.64 -3.25
C PHE A 227 -2.78 -14.76 -2.21
N LEU A 228 -3.90 -15.49 -2.07
CA LEU A 228 -4.07 -16.52 -1.04
C LEU A 228 -4.52 -17.82 -1.68
N LEU A 229 -4.08 -18.93 -1.10
CA LEU A 229 -4.44 -20.29 -1.49
C LEU A 229 -5.21 -20.94 -0.35
N TYR A 230 -6.31 -21.59 -0.70
CA TYR A 230 -7.16 -22.30 0.24
C TYR A 230 -7.45 -23.72 -0.23
N THR A 231 -7.58 -24.62 0.71
CA THR A 231 -8.29 -25.88 0.51
C THR A 231 -9.69 -25.77 1.11
N PHE A 232 -10.61 -26.61 0.66
CA PHE A 232 -11.88 -26.80 1.36
C PHE A 232 -11.70 -27.87 2.43
N ASP A 233 -12.39 -27.70 3.55
CA ASP A 233 -12.36 -28.71 4.59
C ASP A 233 -13.16 -29.96 4.19
N ASN A 234 -12.92 -31.08 4.88
CA ASN A 234 -13.54 -32.38 4.54
C ASN A 234 -15.06 -32.41 4.84
N GLU A 235 -15.56 -31.47 5.61
CA GLU A 235 -16.98 -31.35 5.99
C GLU A 235 -17.74 -30.41 5.04
N THR A 236 -17.05 -29.81 4.06
CA THR A 236 -17.67 -28.91 3.08
C THR A 236 -18.74 -29.65 2.28
N PRO A 237 -19.98 -29.19 2.29
CA PRO A 237 -21.04 -29.77 1.45
C PRO A 237 -20.66 -29.71 -0.03
N ASN A 238 -20.89 -30.78 -0.79
CA ASN A 238 -20.53 -30.86 -2.20
C ASN A 238 -21.13 -29.72 -3.05
N GLU A 239 -22.33 -29.26 -2.71
CA GLU A 239 -23.01 -28.16 -3.37
C GLU A 239 -22.37 -26.78 -3.11
N VAL A 240 -21.50 -26.68 -2.12
CA VAL A 240 -20.75 -25.46 -1.78
C VAL A 240 -19.41 -25.40 -2.50
N ILE A 241 -18.83 -26.58 -2.81
CA ILE A 241 -17.58 -26.66 -3.54
C ILE A 241 -17.78 -26.11 -4.95
N PRO A 242 -17.04 -25.06 -5.35
CA PRO A 242 -17.24 -24.42 -6.62
C PRO A 242 -16.82 -25.30 -7.81
N SER A 243 -17.41 -25.03 -8.97
CA SER A 243 -16.90 -25.61 -10.21
C SER A 243 -15.45 -25.16 -10.48
N TYR A 244 -14.67 -26.08 -11.04
CA TYR A 244 -13.28 -25.78 -11.40
C TYR A 244 -13.18 -24.70 -12.50
N ASP A 245 -12.14 -23.88 -12.37
CA ASP A 245 -11.66 -22.90 -13.36
C ASP A 245 -12.72 -21.83 -13.71
N GLN A 246 -13.66 -21.58 -12.82
CA GLN A 246 -14.67 -20.52 -12.93
C GLN A 246 -14.35 -19.38 -11.94
N PRO A 247 -14.04 -18.16 -12.42
CA PRO A 247 -13.87 -17.01 -11.55
C PRO A 247 -15.16 -16.64 -10.81
N ARG A 248 -15.06 -16.36 -9.53
CA ARG A 248 -16.17 -15.97 -8.65
C ARG A 248 -15.79 -14.67 -7.95
N ASP A 249 -16.21 -13.55 -8.51
CA ASP A 249 -15.96 -12.27 -7.87
C ASP A 249 -16.66 -12.19 -6.50
N LEU A 250 -15.95 -11.63 -5.51
CA LEU A 250 -16.50 -11.41 -4.16
C LEU A 250 -17.55 -10.28 -4.17
N ARG A 251 -17.38 -9.33 -5.08
CA ARG A 251 -18.31 -8.21 -5.30
C ARG A 251 -18.59 -8.02 -6.77
N ASP A 252 -19.81 -7.58 -7.08
CA ASP A 252 -20.13 -7.15 -8.45
C ASP A 252 -19.54 -5.75 -8.75
N SER A 253 -19.70 -5.26 -9.98
CA SER A 253 -19.23 -3.94 -10.42
C SER A 253 -19.87 -2.76 -9.66
N ARG A 254 -20.90 -2.98 -8.86
CA ARG A 254 -21.55 -1.98 -8.00
C ARG A 254 -21.12 -2.12 -6.54
N GLY A 255 -20.17 -3.03 -6.25
CA GLY A 255 -19.70 -3.31 -4.90
C GLY A 255 -20.61 -4.20 -4.05
N VAL A 256 -21.67 -4.79 -4.63
CA VAL A 256 -22.58 -5.68 -3.92
C VAL A 256 -21.94 -7.05 -3.74
N LEU A 257 -21.95 -7.56 -2.50
CA LEU A 257 -21.39 -8.87 -2.15
C LEU A 257 -22.08 -10.02 -2.88
N ASN A 258 -21.29 -10.91 -3.43
CA ASN A 258 -21.73 -12.19 -3.96
C ASN A 258 -21.87 -13.20 -2.80
N LEU A 259 -23.10 -13.40 -2.35
CA LEU A 259 -23.39 -14.25 -1.19
C LEU A 259 -22.95 -15.71 -1.34
N PRO A 260 -23.11 -16.39 -2.50
CA PRO A 260 -22.57 -17.74 -2.70
C PRO A 260 -21.02 -17.78 -2.54
N THR A 261 -20.30 -16.80 -3.08
CA THR A 261 -18.83 -16.71 -2.91
C THR A 261 -18.48 -16.49 -1.44
N LEU A 262 -19.15 -15.54 -0.77
CA LEU A 262 -18.94 -15.28 0.66
C LEU A 262 -19.25 -16.52 1.52
N TYR A 263 -20.30 -17.26 1.19
CA TYR A 263 -20.69 -18.47 1.92
C TYR A 263 -19.62 -19.58 1.78
N SER A 264 -19.06 -19.78 0.59
CA SER A 264 -18.03 -20.79 0.38
C SER A 264 -16.74 -20.53 1.20
N MET A 265 -16.44 -19.26 1.50
CA MET A 265 -15.28 -18.88 2.30
C MET A 265 -15.30 -19.40 3.74
N GLN A 266 -16.48 -19.75 4.27
CA GLN A 266 -16.61 -20.30 5.62
C GLN A 266 -15.98 -21.69 5.75
N PHE A 267 -15.74 -22.38 4.64
CA PHE A 267 -15.19 -23.72 4.56
C PHE A 267 -13.72 -23.73 4.10
N HIS A 268 -13.10 -22.57 4.00
CA HIS A 268 -11.72 -22.43 3.61
C HIS A 268 -10.75 -22.79 4.75
N ASN A 269 -9.80 -23.64 4.45
CA ASN A 269 -8.59 -23.81 5.23
C ASN A 269 -7.44 -23.11 4.51
N PHE A 270 -6.76 -22.21 5.20
CA PHE A 270 -5.62 -21.49 4.64
C PHE A 270 -4.49 -22.46 4.32
N PHE A 271 -4.01 -22.42 3.08
CA PHE A 271 -2.92 -23.27 2.60
C PHE A 271 -1.60 -22.49 2.45
N GLY A 272 -1.66 -21.28 1.99
CA GLY A 272 -0.51 -20.41 1.79
C GLY A 272 -0.91 -19.12 1.11
N GLY A 273 0.03 -18.21 0.95
CA GLY A 273 -0.22 -16.95 0.25
C GLY A 273 0.69 -15.83 0.68
N THR A 274 0.50 -14.67 0.07
CA THR A 274 1.34 -13.51 0.27
C THR A 274 0.58 -12.22 0.03
N GLN A 275 0.99 -11.15 0.72
CA GLN A 275 0.59 -9.77 0.43
C GLN A 275 1.63 -9.05 -0.45
N TRP A 276 2.66 -9.76 -0.89
CA TRP A 276 3.81 -9.22 -1.59
C TRP A 276 3.83 -9.71 -3.03
N PRO A 277 4.38 -8.92 -3.97
CA PRO A 277 4.46 -9.32 -5.37
C PRO A 277 5.20 -10.65 -5.59
N ARG A 278 6.04 -11.02 -4.65
CA ARG A 278 6.85 -12.24 -4.71
C ARG A 278 6.93 -12.92 -3.36
N LEU A 279 6.83 -14.26 -3.38
CA LEU A 279 7.09 -15.12 -2.23
C LEU A 279 7.96 -16.28 -2.67
N ASP A 280 8.95 -16.64 -1.85
CA ASP A 280 9.66 -17.92 -1.88
C ASP A 280 9.73 -18.42 -0.43
N TYR A 281 8.81 -19.31 -0.09
CA TYR A 281 8.68 -19.83 1.27
C TYR A 281 8.92 -21.33 1.29
N ARG A 282 9.94 -21.77 2.06
CA ARG A 282 10.28 -23.16 2.26
C ARG A 282 10.02 -23.57 3.70
N LEU A 283 9.31 -24.69 3.88
CA LEU A 283 9.14 -25.33 5.17
C LEU A 283 10.45 -26.01 5.62
N PRO A 284 10.64 -26.22 6.92
CA PRO A 284 11.78 -26.99 7.43
C PRO A 284 11.87 -28.39 6.78
N ASP A 285 13.07 -28.95 6.77
CA ASP A 285 13.29 -30.28 6.20
C ASP A 285 12.39 -31.33 6.86
N GLY A 286 11.74 -32.13 6.04
CA GLY A 286 10.80 -33.15 6.48
C GLY A 286 9.40 -32.63 6.84
N VAL A 287 9.16 -31.31 6.79
CA VAL A 287 7.83 -30.72 6.99
C VAL A 287 7.18 -30.45 5.64
N ALA A 288 5.90 -30.78 5.50
CA ALA A 288 5.13 -30.50 4.31
C ALA A 288 3.66 -30.21 4.59
N LEU A 289 3.05 -29.37 3.76
CA LEU A 289 1.60 -29.23 3.67
C LEU A 289 1.06 -30.35 2.78
N LYS A 290 -0.04 -30.95 3.18
CA LYS A 290 -0.66 -32.05 2.43
C LYS A 290 -1.84 -31.56 1.60
N ILE A 291 -1.85 -31.91 0.31
CA ILE A 291 -3.04 -31.80 -0.53
C ILE A 291 -3.54 -33.22 -0.84
N PRO A 292 -4.76 -33.58 -0.47
CA PRO A 292 -5.31 -34.91 -0.74
C PRO A 292 -5.42 -35.16 -2.25
N LYS A 293 -5.42 -36.42 -2.65
CA LYS A 293 -5.67 -36.84 -4.04
C LYS A 293 -7.01 -36.32 -4.56
N ASN A 294 -7.08 -35.98 -5.84
CA ASN A 294 -8.24 -35.45 -6.53
C ASN A 294 -8.79 -34.14 -5.89
N PHE A 295 -7.93 -33.38 -5.24
CA PHE A 295 -8.28 -32.10 -4.63
C PHE A 295 -7.93 -30.94 -5.55
N GLY A 296 -8.53 -29.77 -5.28
CA GLY A 296 -8.21 -28.49 -5.89
C GLY A 296 -7.70 -27.50 -4.87
N LEU A 297 -7.20 -26.38 -5.37
CA LEU A 297 -6.90 -25.18 -4.57
C LEU A 297 -7.78 -24.01 -5.02
N ASP A 298 -8.38 -23.34 -4.07
CA ASP A 298 -9.13 -22.11 -4.32
C ASP A 298 -8.17 -20.93 -4.22
N GLN A 299 -7.90 -20.32 -5.37
CA GLN A 299 -6.98 -19.20 -5.53
C GLN A 299 -7.76 -17.90 -5.32
N ASN A 300 -7.47 -17.16 -4.26
CA ASN A 300 -8.00 -15.83 -4.02
C ASN A 300 -7.02 -14.78 -4.52
N SER A 301 -7.46 -13.96 -5.44
CA SER A 301 -6.66 -12.85 -6.00
C SER A 301 -7.35 -11.53 -5.78
N HIS A 302 -6.63 -10.55 -5.22
CA HIS A 302 -7.14 -9.24 -4.89
C HIS A 302 -6.23 -8.15 -5.47
N TYR A 303 -6.78 -7.35 -6.36
CA TYR A 303 -6.09 -6.25 -7.04
C TYR A 303 -6.81 -4.93 -6.80
N VAL A 304 -6.03 -3.86 -6.63
CA VAL A 304 -6.54 -2.49 -6.43
C VAL A 304 -5.98 -1.61 -7.54
N ASN A 305 -6.84 -1.24 -8.49
CA ASN A 305 -6.49 -0.32 -9.57
C ASN A 305 -6.98 1.09 -9.24
N ARG A 306 -6.06 2.01 -8.97
CA ARG A 306 -6.34 3.43 -8.71
C ARG A 306 -5.98 4.32 -9.91
N THR A 307 -5.62 3.71 -11.04
CA THR A 307 -5.27 4.43 -12.28
C THR A 307 -6.48 4.63 -13.18
N ASP A 308 -6.35 5.50 -14.18
CA ASP A 308 -7.37 5.77 -15.20
C ASP A 308 -7.34 4.77 -16.36
N SER A 309 -6.47 3.76 -16.31
CA SER A 309 -6.30 2.74 -17.34
C SER A 309 -6.59 1.34 -16.80
N ILE A 310 -6.90 0.39 -17.72
CA ILE A 310 -7.06 -1.02 -17.35
C ILE A 310 -5.73 -1.57 -16.85
N MET A 311 -5.77 -2.22 -15.71
CA MET A 311 -4.65 -2.96 -15.13
C MET A 311 -4.80 -4.44 -15.44
N ILE A 312 -3.69 -5.12 -15.72
CA ILE A 312 -3.68 -6.57 -15.91
C ILE A 312 -3.15 -7.24 -14.66
N GLY A 313 -3.97 -8.10 -14.06
CA GLY A 313 -3.57 -8.98 -12.98
C GLY A 313 -3.15 -10.35 -13.53
N GLU A 314 -2.14 -10.97 -12.91
CA GLU A 314 -1.64 -12.29 -13.28
C GLU A 314 -0.79 -12.84 -12.14
N VAL A 315 -0.92 -14.13 -11.85
CA VAL A 315 -0.18 -14.80 -10.78
C VAL A 315 0.32 -16.14 -11.26
N TYR A 316 1.61 -16.41 -11.01
CA TYR A 316 2.20 -17.75 -11.10
C TYR A 316 2.49 -18.27 -9.71
N THR A 317 2.17 -19.55 -9.47
CA THR A 317 2.44 -20.22 -8.20
C THR A 317 3.11 -21.56 -8.48
N ASN A 318 4.29 -21.78 -7.92
CA ASN A 318 4.94 -23.09 -7.90
C ASN A 318 4.68 -23.75 -6.55
N LEU A 319 4.17 -24.97 -6.61
CA LEU A 319 4.06 -25.88 -5.47
C LEU A 319 5.15 -26.94 -5.64
N HIS A 320 6.24 -26.81 -4.89
CA HIS A 320 7.30 -27.81 -4.89
C HIS A 320 6.96 -28.95 -3.94
N THR A 321 7.03 -30.17 -4.44
CA THR A 321 6.66 -31.37 -3.67
C THR A 321 7.87 -32.19 -3.29
N ILE A 322 7.73 -32.93 -2.19
CA ILE A 322 8.68 -33.96 -1.75
C ILE A 322 7.96 -35.29 -1.68
N PRO A 323 8.69 -36.42 -1.87
CA PRO A 323 8.11 -37.75 -1.73
C PRO A 323 7.64 -38.00 -0.29
N LYS A 324 6.55 -38.75 -0.13
CA LYS A 324 5.98 -39.09 1.19
C LYS A 324 7.02 -39.68 2.14
N SER A 325 8.00 -40.46 1.62
CA SER A 325 9.07 -41.05 2.41
C SER A 325 10.02 -40.03 3.07
N SER A 326 10.05 -38.79 2.57
CA SER A 326 10.83 -37.70 3.13
C SER A 326 10.05 -36.83 4.11
N VAL A 327 8.76 -37.13 4.33
CA VAL A 327 7.88 -36.34 5.23
C VAL A 327 7.91 -36.97 6.62
N SER A 328 8.37 -36.20 7.60
CA SER A 328 8.32 -36.53 9.02
C SER A 328 7.17 -35.89 9.75
N HIS A 329 6.68 -34.75 9.23
CA HIS A 329 5.56 -33.97 9.82
C HIS A 329 4.69 -33.35 8.72
N VAL A 330 3.38 -33.44 8.89
CA VAL A 330 2.39 -32.76 8.06
C VAL A 330 1.88 -31.56 8.86
N ALA A 331 2.08 -30.34 8.34
CA ALA A 331 1.69 -29.08 8.97
C ALA A 331 0.25 -28.69 8.59
#